data_ddcba5d5d32a56ca29158dedce00b498
#
_entry.id   ddcba5d5d32a56ca29158dedce00b498
#
_cell.length_a   1.000
_cell.length_b   1.000
_cell.length_c   1.000
_cell.angle_alpha   90.00
_cell.angle_beta   90.00
_cell.angle_gamma   90.00
#
_symmetry.space_group_name_H-M   'P 1'
#
loop_
_entity.id
_entity.type
_entity.pdbx_description
1 polymer ?
#
loop_
_entity_poly.entity_id
_entity_poly.type
_entity_poly.pdbx_seq_one_letter_code
_entity_poly.pdbx_strand_id
1 'polypeptide(L)'
;MTHEFRYDVEILHLLVSGDHAYFGRARDGAADVVTTDADSVEIVAGKGIVGDRFFGKAAHMDAAVTLFAIESLEAIATDLGSGPFDPLLPRRNVVLRGAELVPLIGHDFVLESAGGTVAFHGGRHAHPCAWMDRVLAPGAHKAMRGRGGLRCRPTTSGTLHRGAAVLVSPIPLDPARAHQATVLRPSRLP
;
A
#
# COMPACT_ATOMS: atom_id res chain seq x y z
N MET A 1 -13.88 -15.90 21.44
CA MET A 1 -12.47 -15.86 20.98
C MET A 1 -12.52 -15.49 19.52
N THR A 2 -12.05 -14.31 19.14
CA THR A 2 -11.90 -13.92 17.74
C THR A 2 -10.76 -14.76 17.17
N HIS A 3 -11.06 -15.58 16.14
CA HIS A 3 -10.03 -16.29 15.40
C HIS A 3 -9.18 -15.25 14.67
N GLU A 4 -7.87 -15.29 14.92
CA GLU A 4 -6.88 -14.50 14.19
C GLU A 4 -6.13 -15.41 13.23
N PHE A 5 -5.95 -14.92 12.01
CA PHE A 5 -5.18 -15.59 10.96
C PHE A 5 -3.84 -14.91 10.85
N ARG A 6 -2.77 -15.69 10.75
CA ARG A 6 -1.39 -15.18 10.68
C ARG A 6 -0.76 -15.60 9.36
N TYR A 7 -0.14 -14.65 8.67
CA TYR A 7 0.48 -14.85 7.37
C TYR A 7 1.91 -14.35 7.42
N ASP A 8 2.85 -15.22 7.05
CA ASP A 8 4.23 -14.81 6.84
C ASP A 8 4.29 -13.93 5.60
N VAL A 9 4.80 -12.72 5.76
CA VAL A 9 4.95 -11.72 4.72
C VAL A 9 6.37 -11.16 4.75
N GLU A 10 6.77 -10.46 3.68
CA GLU A 10 8.03 -9.74 3.64
C GLU A 10 7.78 -8.27 3.30
N ILE A 11 8.26 -7.36 4.13
CA ILE A 11 8.28 -5.93 3.83
C ILE A 11 9.50 -5.65 2.96
N LEU A 12 9.27 -5.38 1.68
CA LEU A 12 10.31 -5.19 0.68
C LEU A 12 10.80 -3.74 0.62
N HIS A 13 9.88 -2.78 0.70
CA HIS A 13 10.19 -1.35 0.61
C HIS A 13 9.35 -0.54 1.58
N LEU A 14 9.98 0.51 2.13
CA LEU A 14 9.35 1.49 3.00
C LEU A 14 9.59 2.89 2.43
N LEU A 15 8.65 3.36 1.60
CA LEU A 15 8.74 4.65 0.93
C LEU A 15 8.30 5.80 1.84
N VAL A 16 9.19 6.79 2.01
CA VAL A 16 8.92 8.05 2.69
C VAL A 16 9.25 9.21 1.76
N SER A 17 8.32 10.15 1.61
CA SER A 17 8.55 11.36 0.81
C SER A 17 7.71 12.50 1.35
N GLY A 18 8.34 13.63 1.69
CA GLY A 18 7.69 14.82 2.22
C GLY A 18 6.78 15.52 1.23
N ASP A 19 6.97 15.29 -0.08
CA ASP A 19 6.30 16.02 -1.14
C ASP A 19 5.58 15.12 -2.16
N HIS A 20 4.69 15.75 -2.95
CA HIS A 20 4.01 15.09 -4.05
C HIS A 20 4.84 15.19 -5.35
N ALA A 21 5.25 14.02 -5.91
CA ALA A 21 5.90 13.99 -7.22
C ALA A 21 4.89 14.10 -8.38
N TYR A 22 3.68 13.60 -8.19
CA TYR A 22 2.65 13.51 -9.23
C TYR A 22 1.66 14.65 -9.09
N PHE A 23 2.07 15.81 -9.57
CA PHE A 23 1.31 17.05 -9.49
C PHE A 23 1.01 17.59 -10.89
N GLY A 24 -0.11 18.29 -11.06
CA GLY A 24 -0.45 18.86 -12.36
C GLY A 24 -0.78 17.82 -13.42
N ARG A 25 -0.33 18.05 -14.66
CA ARG A 25 -0.62 17.19 -15.81
C ARG A 25 0.53 16.19 -16.02
N ALA A 26 0.21 14.92 -16.20
CA ALA A 26 1.21 13.86 -16.39
C ALA A 26 2.18 14.12 -17.56
N ARG A 27 1.74 14.86 -18.61
CA ARG A 27 2.58 15.22 -19.75
C ARG A 27 3.75 16.15 -19.39
N ASP A 28 3.62 16.91 -18.30
CA ASP A 28 4.63 17.89 -17.88
C ASP A 28 5.79 17.25 -17.09
N GLY A 29 5.72 15.95 -16.87
CA GLY A 29 6.71 15.17 -16.10
C GLY A 29 6.42 15.19 -14.60
N ALA A 30 6.97 14.22 -13.87
CA ALA A 30 6.92 14.17 -12.42
C ALA A 30 7.85 15.24 -11.82
N ALA A 31 7.45 15.82 -10.69
CA ALA A 31 8.35 16.70 -9.94
C ALA A 31 9.51 15.89 -9.35
N ASP A 32 10.70 16.47 -9.36
CA ASP A 32 11.86 15.92 -8.67
C ASP A 32 11.69 16.16 -7.17
N VAL A 33 11.33 15.10 -6.44
CA VAL A 33 11.11 15.15 -4.99
C VAL A 33 11.94 14.08 -4.31
N VAL A 34 12.50 14.43 -3.17
CA VAL A 34 13.25 13.47 -2.35
C VAL A 34 12.30 12.33 -1.94
N THR A 35 12.70 11.13 -2.31
CA THR A 35 12.00 9.90 -1.96
C THR A 35 13.00 8.91 -1.38
N THR A 36 12.74 8.46 -0.17
CA THR A 36 13.61 7.53 0.54
C THR A 36 12.97 6.15 0.56
N ASP A 37 13.74 5.13 0.21
CA ASP A 37 13.44 3.74 0.52
C ASP A 37 14.17 3.40 1.83
N ALA A 38 13.46 3.51 2.94
CA ALA A 38 14.04 3.42 4.28
C ALA A 38 14.13 1.96 4.75
N ASP A 39 15.10 1.65 5.62
CA ASP A 39 15.18 0.35 6.27
C ASP A 39 14.15 0.21 7.39
N SER A 40 13.73 1.34 7.96
CA SER A 40 12.67 1.41 8.96
C SER A 40 11.91 2.73 8.90
N VAL A 41 10.66 2.71 9.36
CA VAL A 41 9.82 3.90 9.47
C VAL A 41 9.11 3.96 10.81
N GLU A 42 9.11 5.14 11.41
CA GLU A 42 8.30 5.43 12.59
C GLU A 42 6.87 5.77 12.14
N ILE A 43 5.89 5.14 12.78
CA ILE A 43 4.47 5.34 12.54
C ILE A 43 3.83 5.85 13.83
N VAL A 44 3.04 6.90 13.70
CA VAL A 44 2.30 7.50 14.82
C VAL A 44 0.81 7.27 14.61
N ALA A 45 0.15 6.72 15.64
CA ALA A 45 -1.29 6.47 15.66
C ALA A 45 -2.08 7.72 15.25
N GLY A 46 -3.01 7.56 14.33
CA GLY A 46 -3.84 8.65 13.81
C GLY A 46 -3.08 9.76 13.08
N LYS A 47 -1.78 9.58 12.73
CA LYS A 47 -1.00 10.59 11.99
C LYS A 47 -0.33 10.03 10.74
N GLY A 48 0.13 8.77 10.74
CA GLY A 48 0.84 8.16 9.61
C GLY A 48 2.33 8.01 9.84
N ILE A 49 3.10 7.95 8.74
CA ILE A 49 4.56 7.78 8.74
C ILE A 49 5.23 9.14 8.96
N VAL A 50 6.14 9.20 9.93
CA VAL A 50 6.94 10.42 10.20
C VAL A 50 7.76 10.79 8.95
N GLY A 51 7.70 12.05 8.56
CA GLY A 51 8.38 12.56 7.36
C GLY A 51 7.63 12.34 6.04
N ASP A 52 6.52 11.59 6.03
CA ASP A 52 5.70 11.46 4.82
C ASP A 52 4.76 12.67 4.63
N ARG A 53 4.46 13.00 3.37
CA ARG A 53 3.58 14.11 2.97
C ARG A 53 2.18 14.08 3.55
N PHE A 54 1.70 12.91 3.96
CA PHE A 54 0.38 12.75 4.57
C PHE A 54 0.42 12.76 6.09
N PHE A 55 1.60 12.83 6.71
CA PHE A 55 1.75 12.84 8.16
C PHE A 55 0.94 13.96 8.82
N GLY A 56 0.03 13.61 9.71
CA GLY A 56 -0.80 14.56 10.46
C GLY A 56 -1.83 15.34 9.62
N LYS A 57 -2.07 14.97 8.36
CA LYS A 57 -3.06 15.63 7.51
C LYS A 57 -4.47 15.09 7.80
N ALA A 58 -5.27 15.84 8.57
CA ALA A 58 -6.61 15.41 8.99
C ALA A 58 -7.52 14.97 7.83
N ALA A 59 -7.46 15.65 6.68
CA ALA A 59 -8.23 15.31 5.48
C ALA A 59 -7.83 13.96 4.84
N HIS A 60 -6.69 13.39 5.23
CA HIS A 60 -6.14 12.15 4.65
C HIS A 60 -5.94 11.04 5.68
N MET A 61 -6.56 11.14 6.86
CA MET A 61 -6.32 10.24 7.98
C MET A 61 -6.56 8.76 7.62
N ASP A 62 -7.63 8.44 6.90
CA ASP A 62 -7.94 7.07 6.43
C ASP A 62 -7.08 6.63 5.23
N ALA A 63 -6.10 7.44 4.87
CA ALA A 63 -5.16 7.20 3.77
C ALA A 63 -3.73 7.59 4.15
N ALA A 64 -3.47 7.73 5.45
CA ALA A 64 -2.19 8.21 5.97
C ALA A 64 -1.04 7.23 5.69
N VAL A 65 -1.34 5.94 5.50
CA VAL A 65 -0.39 4.90 5.08
C VAL A 65 -1.01 4.11 3.94
N THR A 66 -0.20 3.73 2.97
CA THR A 66 -0.63 2.88 1.85
C THR A 66 0.19 1.60 1.81
N LEU A 67 -0.50 0.44 1.79
CA LEU A 67 0.10 -0.88 1.60
C LEU A 67 -0.09 -1.34 0.15
N PHE A 68 0.89 -2.03 -0.40
CA PHE A 68 0.86 -2.52 -1.77
C PHE A 68 1.51 -3.89 -1.89
N ALA A 69 0.83 -4.84 -2.51
CA ALA A 69 1.37 -6.15 -2.80
C ALA A 69 2.26 -6.09 -4.04
N ILE A 70 3.51 -6.51 -3.93
CA ILE A 70 4.46 -6.53 -5.06
C ILE A 70 3.98 -7.43 -6.18
N GLU A 71 3.27 -8.51 -5.87
CA GLU A 71 2.66 -9.43 -6.82
C GLU A 71 1.69 -8.71 -7.78
N SER A 72 1.03 -7.66 -7.29
CA SER A 72 0.17 -6.82 -8.14
C SER A 72 0.99 -6.06 -9.18
N LEU A 73 2.17 -5.54 -8.82
CA LEU A 73 3.04 -4.84 -9.76
C LEU A 73 3.66 -5.79 -10.78
N GLU A 74 4.07 -6.98 -10.33
CA GLU A 74 4.61 -8.05 -11.18
C GLU A 74 3.56 -8.53 -12.20
N ALA A 75 2.32 -8.72 -11.76
CA ALA A 75 1.21 -9.08 -12.65
C ALA A 75 0.89 -7.99 -13.66
N ILE A 76 0.95 -6.71 -13.26
CA ILE A 76 0.75 -5.57 -14.17
C ILE A 76 1.85 -5.54 -15.24
N ALA A 77 3.11 -5.78 -14.85
CA ALA A 77 4.22 -5.88 -15.79
C ALA A 77 3.99 -7.00 -16.83
N THR A 78 3.54 -8.16 -16.36
CA THR A 78 3.18 -9.30 -17.22
C THR A 78 2.02 -8.97 -18.17
N ASP A 79 0.93 -8.40 -17.64
CA ASP A 79 -0.25 -8.04 -18.42
C ASP A 79 0.07 -7.02 -19.54
N LEU A 80 1.04 -6.15 -19.33
CA LEU A 80 1.46 -5.11 -20.26
C LEU A 80 2.61 -5.53 -21.17
N GLY A 81 3.21 -6.70 -20.94
CA GLY A 81 4.41 -7.15 -21.63
C GLY A 81 5.59 -6.19 -21.44
N SER A 82 5.67 -5.57 -20.27
CA SER A 82 6.66 -4.54 -19.90
C SER A 82 7.23 -4.82 -18.51
N GLY A 83 8.30 -4.13 -18.14
CA GLY A 83 8.92 -4.23 -16.81
C GLY A 83 10.18 -5.08 -16.81
N PRO A 84 10.71 -5.44 -15.64
CA PRO A 84 10.14 -5.16 -14.32
C PRO A 84 10.04 -3.67 -14.02
N PHE A 85 9.02 -3.28 -13.26
CA PHE A 85 8.84 -1.89 -12.84
C PHE A 85 9.49 -1.65 -11.48
N ASP A 86 10.04 -0.45 -11.29
CA ASP A 86 10.50 0.00 -9.98
C ASP A 86 9.31 0.07 -9.00
N PRO A 87 9.35 -0.68 -7.88
CA PRO A 87 8.28 -0.72 -6.89
C PRO A 87 8.00 0.61 -6.19
N LEU A 88 8.90 1.57 -6.26
CA LEU A 88 8.71 2.90 -5.68
C LEU A 88 7.89 3.84 -6.57
N LEU A 89 7.80 3.59 -7.87
CA LEU A 89 7.07 4.44 -8.81
C LEU A 89 5.57 4.58 -8.50
N PRO A 90 4.83 3.56 -8.05
CA PRO A 90 3.45 3.73 -7.62
C PRO A 90 3.29 4.60 -6.36
N ARG A 91 4.40 4.92 -5.67
CA ARG A 91 4.48 5.76 -4.46
C ARG A 91 3.56 5.26 -3.34
N ARG A 92 3.64 3.96 -3.08
CA ARG A 92 3.00 3.29 -1.93
C ARG A 92 4.01 3.18 -0.79
N ASN A 93 3.55 3.46 0.43
CA ASN A 93 4.47 3.58 1.59
C ASN A 93 5.08 2.24 1.99
N VAL A 94 4.27 1.18 2.05
CA VAL A 94 4.72 -0.16 2.45
C VAL A 94 4.47 -1.10 1.29
N VAL A 95 5.53 -1.56 0.64
CA VAL A 95 5.47 -2.60 -0.38
C VAL A 95 5.83 -3.92 0.27
N LEU A 96 4.95 -4.88 0.18
CA LEU A 96 5.13 -6.18 0.81
C LEU A 96 4.79 -7.33 -0.13
N ARG A 97 5.29 -8.52 0.20
CA ARG A 97 5.02 -9.79 -0.49
C ARG A 97 4.23 -10.72 0.40
N GLY A 98 3.34 -11.53 -0.19
CA GLY A 98 2.64 -12.61 0.49
C GLY A 98 1.32 -12.23 1.12
N ALA A 99 0.69 -11.10 0.74
CA ALA A 99 -0.59 -10.70 1.32
C ALA A 99 -1.65 -10.27 0.30
N GLU A 100 -2.83 -10.84 0.42
CA GLU A 100 -4.05 -10.34 -0.22
C GLU A 100 -4.59 -9.16 0.61
N LEU A 101 -4.44 -7.92 0.11
CA LEU A 101 -4.71 -6.72 0.91
C LEU A 101 -6.16 -6.21 0.84
N VAL A 102 -6.84 -6.44 -0.28
CA VAL A 102 -8.16 -5.84 -0.53
C VAL A 102 -9.24 -6.29 0.46
N PRO A 103 -9.30 -7.57 0.88
CA PRO A 103 -10.27 -8.02 1.87
C PRO A 103 -10.15 -7.32 3.23
N LEU A 104 -9.01 -6.72 3.54
CA LEU A 104 -8.79 -5.98 4.79
C LEU A 104 -9.52 -4.62 4.84
N ILE A 105 -10.17 -4.19 3.77
CA ILE A 105 -11.00 -2.96 3.79
C ILE A 105 -12.14 -3.12 4.80
N GLY A 106 -12.23 -2.18 5.76
CA GLY A 106 -13.21 -2.20 6.84
C GLY A 106 -12.81 -3.05 8.05
N HIS A 107 -11.61 -3.63 8.04
CA HIS A 107 -11.11 -4.46 9.14
C HIS A 107 -9.86 -3.86 9.79
N ASP A 108 -9.72 -4.13 11.07
CA ASP A 108 -8.47 -3.87 11.80
C ASP A 108 -7.54 -5.06 11.59
N PHE A 109 -6.27 -4.78 11.37
CA PHE A 109 -5.23 -5.79 11.18
C PHE A 109 -3.90 -5.29 11.73
N VAL A 110 -2.93 -6.18 11.86
CA VAL A 110 -1.63 -5.88 12.47
C VAL A 110 -0.50 -6.30 11.54
N LEU A 111 0.55 -5.47 11.45
CA LEU A 111 1.86 -5.86 10.93
C LEU A 111 2.86 -5.93 12.08
N GLU A 112 3.48 -7.11 12.24
CA GLU A 112 4.56 -7.36 13.18
C GLU A 112 5.86 -7.49 12.39
N SER A 113 6.88 -6.71 12.72
CA SER A 113 8.22 -6.78 12.12
C SER A 113 9.27 -6.84 13.21
N ALA A 114 10.55 -6.99 12.85
CA ALA A 114 11.65 -7.09 13.81
C ALA A 114 11.73 -5.91 14.80
N GLY A 115 11.26 -4.73 14.41
CA GLY A 115 11.33 -3.51 15.22
C GLY A 115 10.09 -3.24 16.05
N GLY A 116 9.01 -4.01 15.88
CA GLY A 116 7.77 -3.77 16.61
C GLY A 116 6.52 -4.13 15.84
N THR A 117 5.41 -3.70 16.41
CA THR A 117 4.06 -4.03 15.97
C THR A 117 3.27 -2.75 15.70
N VAL A 118 2.61 -2.67 14.57
CA VAL A 118 1.70 -1.57 14.23
C VAL A 118 0.35 -2.12 13.80
N ALA A 119 -0.70 -1.65 14.44
CA ALA A 119 -2.08 -1.94 14.07
C ALA A 119 -2.62 -0.87 13.11
N PHE A 120 -3.43 -1.30 12.18
CA PHE A 120 -4.05 -0.48 11.15
C PHE A 120 -5.54 -0.76 11.03
N HIS A 121 -6.28 0.26 10.63
CA HIS A 121 -7.62 0.11 10.08
C HIS A 121 -7.56 0.23 8.55
N GLY A 122 -8.04 -0.79 7.84
CA GLY A 122 -8.14 -0.79 6.39
C GLY A 122 -9.26 0.14 5.92
N GLY A 123 -8.91 1.26 5.30
CA GLY A 123 -9.89 2.28 4.91
C GLY A 123 -10.52 2.01 3.55
N ARG A 124 -9.73 2.06 2.48
CA ARG A 124 -10.24 1.97 1.10
C ARG A 124 -9.15 1.57 0.10
N HIS A 125 -9.56 1.25 -1.11
CA HIS A 125 -8.61 1.05 -2.21
C HIS A 125 -7.69 2.26 -2.42
N ALA A 126 -6.42 1.98 -2.65
CA ALA A 126 -5.47 2.96 -3.17
C ALA A 126 -5.60 3.01 -4.70
N HIS A 127 -6.62 3.74 -5.19
CA HIS A 127 -6.87 3.85 -6.63
C HIS A 127 -5.65 4.39 -7.38
N PRO A 128 -5.33 3.83 -8.55
CA PRO A 128 -4.34 4.41 -9.45
C PRO A 128 -4.84 5.74 -10.03
N CYS A 129 -3.92 6.57 -10.48
CA CYS A 129 -4.21 7.78 -11.25
C CYS A 129 -3.55 7.70 -12.62
N ALA A 130 -3.89 8.63 -13.52
CA ALA A 130 -3.36 8.67 -14.87
C ALA A 130 -1.82 8.78 -14.95
N TRP A 131 -1.17 9.20 -13.87
CA TRP A 131 0.29 9.21 -13.77
C TRP A 131 0.91 7.82 -13.93
N MET A 132 0.17 6.74 -13.61
CA MET A 132 0.68 5.37 -13.77
C MET A 132 1.01 5.03 -15.21
N ASP A 133 0.25 5.58 -16.18
CA ASP A 133 0.55 5.40 -17.61
C ASP A 133 1.85 6.10 -18.02
N ARG A 134 2.26 7.12 -17.30
CA ARG A 134 3.49 7.86 -17.59
C ARG A 134 4.72 7.28 -16.91
N VAL A 135 4.58 6.84 -15.65
CA VAL A 135 5.72 6.43 -14.82
C VAL A 135 6.02 4.93 -14.89
N LEU A 136 5.04 4.11 -15.24
CA LEU A 136 5.22 2.69 -15.49
C LEU A 136 5.23 2.39 -16.99
N ALA A 137 4.05 2.26 -17.58
CA ALA A 137 3.90 2.02 -19.03
C ALA A 137 2.48 2.44 -19.48
N PRO A 138 2.26 2.73 -20.76
CA PRO A 138 0.92 2.94 -21.31
C PRO A 138 -0.01 1.78 -20.96
N GLY A 139 -1.20 2.07 -20.40
CA GLY A 139 -2.16 1.07 -19.95
C GLY A 139 -2.05 0.71 -18.46
N ALA A 140 -0.99 1.13 -17.77
CA ALA A 140 -0.77 0.80 -16.35
C ALA A 140 -1.88 1.35 -15.44
N HIS A 141 -2.41 2.54 -15.72
CA HIS A 141 -3.56 3.09 -14.99
C HIS A 141 -4.76 2.13 -15.03
N LYS A 142 -5.08 1.59 -16.19
CA LYS A 142 -6.17 0.63 -16.34
C LYS A 142 -5.84 -0.70 -15.68
N ALA A 143 -4.63 -1.22 -15.89
CA ALA A 143 -4.18 -2.49 -15.33
C ALA A 143 -4.13 -2.51 -13.80
N MET A 144 -3.86 -1.37 -13.15
CA MET A 144 -3.83 -1.24 -11.69
C MET A 144 -5.22 -1.16 -11.03
N ARG A 145 -6.31 -1.04 -11.76
CA ARG A 145 -7.65 -0.96 -11.16
C ARG A 145 -7.98 -2.22 -10.37
N GLY A 146 -8.38 -2.04 -9.10
CA GLY A 146 -8.69 -3.14 -8.19
C GLY A 146 -7.48 -3.82 -7.55
N ARG A 147 -6.24 -3.45 -7.93
CA ARG A 147 -4.99 -3.97 -7.35
C ARG A 147 -3.95 -2.89 -7.06
N GLY A 148 -4.39 -1.64 -6.89
CA GLY A 148 -3.52 -0.50 -6.58
C GLY A 148 -3.09 -0.42 -5.10
N GLY A 149 -3.48 -1.37 -4.27
CA GLY A 149 -3.17 -1.45 -2.84
C GLY A 149 -4.30 -0.96 -1.93
N LEU A 150 -3.97 -0.86 -0.66
CA LEU A 150 -4.87 -0.53 0.45
C LEU A 150 -4.42 0.77 1.12
N ARG A 151 -5.33 1.68 1.35
CA ARG A 151 -5.13 2.87 2.18
C ARG A 151 -5.58 2.57 3.61
N CYS A 152 -4.74 2.95 4.57
CA CYS A 152 -4.93 2.59 5.97
C CYS A 152 -4.74 3.80 6.88
N ARG A 153 -5.38 3.71 8.04
CA ARG A 153 -5.12 4.56 9.19
C ARG A 153 -4.36 3.73 10.24
N PRO A 154 -3.18 4.15 10.68
CA PRO A 154 -2.54 3.51 11.83
C PRO A 154 -3.33 3.78 13.11
N THR A 155 -3.65 2.72 13.85
CA THR A 155 -4.40 2.79 15.11
C THR A 155 -3.49 2.69 16.34
N THR A 156 -2.27 2.18 16.17
CA THR A 156 -1.21 2.21 17.18
C THR A 156 0.04 2.87 16.61
N SER A 157 0.90 3.37 17.52
CA SER A 157 2.24 3.84 17.18
C SER A 157 3.24 2.69 17.26
N GLY A 158 4.30 2.75 16.45
CA GLY A 158 5.39 1.77 16.47
C GLY A 158 6.35 2.00 15.31
N THR A 159 7.30 1.08 15.15
CA THR A 159 8.27 1.10 14.05
C THR A 159 8.10 -0.14 13.19
N LEU A 160 8.02 0.03 11.87
CA LEU A 160 8.12 -1.08 10.92
C LEU A 160 9.54 -1.13 10.35
N HIS A 161 10.04 -2.34 10.18
CA HIS A 161 11.34 -2.63 9.56
C HIS A 161 11.14 -3.45 8.29
N ARG A 162 12.04 -3.27 7.32
CA ARG A 162 12.15 -4.13 6.13
C ARG A 162 12.51 -5.55 6.53
N GLY A 163 12.12 -6.51 5.71
CA GLY A 163 12.41 -7.93 5.86
C GLY A 163 11.20 -8.73 6.35
N ALA A 164 11.46 -9.86 6.99
CA ALA A 164 10.44 -10.78 7.46
C ALA A 164 9.47 -10.11 8.43
N ALA A 165 8.19 -10.36 8.24
CA ALA A 165 7.11 -9.80 9.04
C ALA A 165 5.92 -10.77 9.09
N VAL A 166 4.96 -10.50 9.97
CA VAL A 166 3.72 -11.26 10.07
C VAL A 166 2.54 -10.30 9.92
N LEU A 167 1.64 -10.63 9.00
CA LEU A 167 0.33 -9.98 8.89
C LEU A 167 -0.67 -10.77 9.75
N VAL A 168 -1.29 -10.12 10.72
CA VAL A 168 -2.36 -10.69 11.55
C VAL A 168 -3.68 -10.10 11.12
N SER A 169 -4.62 -10.97 10.71
CA SER A 169 -5.92 -10.58 10.14
C SER A 169 -7.07 -11.22 10.93
N PRO A 170 -8.19 -10.51 11.14
CA PRO A 170 -9.39 -11.08 11.75
C PRO A 170 -10.20 -11.95 10.78
N ILE A 171 -9.86 -11.94 9.50
CA ILE A 171 -10.52 -12.70 8.44
C ILE A 171 -9.50 -13.53 7.67
N PRO A 172 -9.92 -14.66 7.05
CA PRO A 172 -9.03 -15.43 6.20
C PRO A 172 -8.66 -14.63 4.93
N LEU A 173 -7.37 -14.70 4.56
CA LEU A 173 -6.81 -14.15 3.32
C LEU A 173 -6.24 -15.29 2.48
N ASP A 174 -6.15 -15.09 1.18
CA ASP A 174 -5.49 -16.00 0.26
C ASP A 174 -4.26 -15.34 -0.38
N PRO A 175 -3.04 -15.56 0.12
CA PRO A 175 -1.82 -14.98 -0.45
C PRO A 175 -1.65 -15.26 -1.94
N ALA A 176 -2.14 -16.38 -2.46
CA ALA A 176 -2.09 -16.70 -3.89
C ALA A 176 -2.89 -15.72 -4.75
N ARG A 177 -3.80 -14.96 -4.15
CA ARG A 177 -4.63 -13.93 -4.79
C ARG A 177 -4.08 -12.51 -4.68
N ALA A 178 -2.91 -12.32 -4.07
CA ALA A 178 -2.31 -10.99 -3.86
C ALA A 178 -2.16 -10.17 -5.16
N HIS A 179 -2.02 -10.85 -6.31
CA HIS A 179 -1.91 -10.25 -7.65
C HIS A 179 -3.26 -9.91 -8.30
N GLN A 180 -4.38 -10.40 -7.76
CA GLN A 180 -5.69 -10.32 -8.43
C GLN A 180 -6.32 -8.94 -8.27
N ALA A 181 -6.96 -8.48 -9.34
CA ALA A 181 -7.79 -7.30 -9.29
C ALA A 181 -9.10 -7.63 -8.57
N THR A 182 -9.30 -7.05 -7.39
CA THR A 182 -10.54 -7.20 -6.63
C THR A 182 -11.30 -5.90 -6.64
N VAL A 183 -12.52 -5.94 -7.14
CA VAL A 183 -13.46 -4.81 -7.09
C VAL A 183 -14.53 -5.15 -6.06
N LEU A 184 -14.50 -4.47 -4.93
CA LEU A 184 -15.60 -4.57 -3.97
C LEU A 184 -16.86 -4.01 -4.64
N ARG A 185 -17.84 -4.85 -4.87
CA ARG A 185 -19.17 -4.38 -5.27
C ARG A 185 -19.77 -3.65 -4.06
N PRO A 186 -20.34 -2.44 -4.24
CA PRO A 186 -21.08 -1.83 -3.17
C PRO A 186 -22.17 -2.84 -2.75
N SER A 187 -22.23 -3.14 -1.47
CA SER A 187 -23.35 -3.91 -0.91
C SER A 187 -24.63 -3.16 -1.30
N ARG A 188 -25.50 -3.80 -2.06
CA ARG A 188 -26.87 -3.28 -2.21
C ARG A 188 -27.45 -3.34 -0.81
N LEU A 189 -27.63 -2.18 -0.19
CA LEU A 189 -28.49 -2.08 0.99
C LEU A 189 -29.87 -2.61 0.61
N PRO A 190 -30.46 -3.42 1.47
CA PRO A 190 -31.80 -3.95 1.26
C PRO A 190 -32.85 -2.86 1.14
#